data_8c0b59f9f31fc1e90bd6613467499eff
#
_entry.id   8c0b59f9f31fc1e90bd6613467499eff
#
_cell.length_a   1.000
_cell.length_b   1.000
_cell.length_c   1.000
_cell.angle_alpha   90.00
_cell.angle_beta   90.00
_cell.angle_gamma   90.00
#
_symmetry.space_group_name_H-M   'P 1'
#
loop_
_entity.id
_entity.type
_entity.pdbx_description
1 polymer ?
#
loop_
_entity_poly.entity_id
_entity_poly.type
_entity_poly.pdbx_seq_one_letter_code
_entity_poly.pdbx_strand_id
1 'polypeptide(L)'
;MSTSDAARPSIFVSSSRFERVNLERALPASAKVRVVYNESGRRLSEDQIIGQRPPNCVAIIAGLEQLSRHVLEQFPDLKVIARLGTGMDSVDVAAARERSVAVIGTPDATTDAVAELTLGMMISALRGITNADQGIRSGAWTPVQGGLVKGRVVGIIGFGRIGRRVAELVEALGARVVFYDPVLATDDLRRCRTLDELLGISDIVTLHTPLNDDTRGMLDKAQLAKLHDGALVINCARGGLIAEPALVESVKSGRLQAAIDCFVDEPYAGPLAKLTGVVLTAHMGSLTAETRHEMESSAAQSVVAELRKHGVL
;
A
#
# COMPACT_ATOMS: atom_id res chain seq x y z
N MET A 1 -23.42 30.63 -10.39
CA MET A 1 -21.97 30.63 -10.64
C MET A 1 -21.70 31.59 -11.78
N SER A 2 -20.77 32.56 -11.62
CA SER A 2 -20.39 33.52 -12.69
C SER A 2 -19.71 32.74 -13.81
N THR A 3 -20.00 33.12 -15.08
CA THR A 3 -19.39 32.52 -16.28
C THR A 3 -17.85 32.59 -16.29
N SER A 4 -17.25 33.51 -15.54
CA SER A 4 -15.80 33.65 -15.40
C SER A 4 -15.17 32.55 -14.52
N ASP A 5 -15.92 31.89 -13.64
CA ASP A 5 -15.41 30.88 -12.72
C ASP A 5 -15.37 29.46 -13.36
N ALA A 6 -16.23 29.25 -14.38
CA ALA A 6 -16.26 28.00 -15.14
C ALA A 6 -15.07 27.83 -16.11
N ALA A 7 -14.41 28.95 -16.46
CA ALA A 7 -13.28 28.94 -17.39
C ALA A 7 -11.91 28.67 -16.73
N ARG A 8 -11.82 28.71 -15.39
CA ARG A 8 -10.55 28.51 -14.69
C ARG A 8 -10.13 27.05 -14.67
N PRO A 9 -8.83 26.73 -14.82
CA PRO A 9 -8.32 25.39 -14.57
C PRO A 9 -8.66 24.92 -13.15
N SER A 10 -8.93 23.64 -12.99
CA SER A 10 -9.25 23.10 -11.68
C SER A 10 -8.37 21.91 -11.31
N ILE A 11 -8.12 21.78 -10.01
CA ILE A 11 -7.45 20.64 -9.36
C ILE A 11 -8.53 19.88 -8.60
N PHE A 12 -8.65 18.58 -8.86
CA PHE A 12 -9.56 17.70 -8.13
C PHE A 12 -8.79 16.85 -7.10
N VAL A 13 -9.07 17.04 -5.83
CA VAL A 13 -8.56 16.21 -4.75
C VAL A 13 -9.60 15.12 -4.48
N SER A 14 -9.46 13.96 -5.11
CA SER A 14 -10.38 12.83 -4.98
C SER A 14 -10.13 12.00 -3.74
N SER A 15 -8.94 12.09 -3.16
CA SER A 15 -8.59 11.42 -1.91
C SER A 15 -9.59 11.72 -0.80
N SER A 16 -9.99 10.68 -0.04
CA SER A 16 -10.96 10.79 1.06
C SER A 16 -10.49 11.65 2.23
N ARG A 17 -9.20 11.84 2.36
CA ARG A 17 -8.54 12.67 3.38
C ARG A 17 -7.37 13.38 2.75
N PHE A 18 -7.36 14.68 2.82
CA PHE A 18 -6.27 15.54 2.36
C PHE A 18 -6.31 16.86 3.12
N GLU A 19 -5.19 17.24 3.73
CA GLU A 19 -5.08 18.51 4.43
C GLU A 19 -4.94 19.65 3.42
N ARG A 20 -5.94 20.52 3.34
CA ARG A 20 -6.00 21.65 2.39
C ARG A 20 -4.77 22.53 2.43
N VAL A 21 -4.20 22.75 3.62
CA VAL A 21 -3.01 23.55 3.86
C VAL A 21 -1.80 23.10 3.03
N ASN A 22 -1.69 21.81 2.73
CA ASN A 22 -0.57 21.29 1.93
C ASN A 22 -0.60 21.80 0.49
N LEU A 23 -1.80 21.85 -0.12
CA LEU A 23 -1.96 22.40 -1.46
C LEU A 23 -1.91 23.94 -1.46
N GLU A 24 -2.50 24.59 -0.47
CA GLU A 24 -2.45 26.05 -0.30
C GLU A 24 -1.01 26.57 -0.18
N ARG A 25 -0.14 25.85 0.55
CA ARG A 25 1.28 26.18 0.66
C ARG A 25 2.08 25.94 -0.63
N ALA A 26 1.70 24.94 -1.41
CA ALA A 26 2.39 24.61 -2.65
C ALA A 26 2.02 25.54 -3.81
N LEU A 27 0.76 26.02 -3.85
CA LEU A 27 0.28 26.90 -4.90
C LEU A 27 0.86 28.32 -4.75
N PRO A 28 1.33 28.94 -5.88
CA PRO A 28 1.71 30.35 -5.83
C PRO A 28 0.50 31.23 -5.48
N ALA A 29 0.72 32.33 -4.76
CA ALA A 29 -0.34 33.27 -4.40
C ALA A 29 -1.07 33.88 -5.62
N SER A 30 -0.41 33.91 -6.79
CA SER A 30 -0.96 34.37 -8.05
C SER A 30 -1.75 33.30 -8.82
N ALA A 31 -1.79 32.06 -8.31
CA ALA A 31 -2.43 30.94 -9.02
C ALA A 31 -3.94 31.19 -9.22
N LYS A 32 -4.37 31.16 -10.47
CA LYS A 32 -5.79 31.33 -10.84
C LYS A 32 -6.44 29.95 -11.08
N VAL A 33 -6.23 29.01 -10.16
CA VAL A 33 -6.82 27.66 -10.21
C VAL A 33 -7.92 27.51 -9.17
N ARG A 34 -8.91 26.69 -9.49
CA ARG A 34 -9.95 26.26 -8.56
C ARG A 34 -9.56 24.91 -7.96
N VAL A 35 -9.73 24.72 -6.66
CA VAL A 35 -9.53 23.42 -6.02
C VAL A 35 -10.87 22.87 -5.57
N VAL A 36 -11.15 21.62 -5.91
CA VAL A 36 -12.35 20.87 -5.52
C VAL A 36 -11.94 19.66 -4.72
N TYR A 37 -12.50 19.48 -3.55
CA TYR A 37 -12.17 18.40 -2.63
C TYR A 37 -13.29 17.36 -2.56
N ASN A 38 -12.92 16.12 -2.35
CA ASN A 38 -13.84 15.08 -1.93
C ASN A 38 -14.28 15.32 -0.47
N GLU A 39 -15.47 15.86 -0.29
CA GLU A 39 -16.04 16.18 1.03
C GLU A 39 -16.75 14.97 1.67
N SER A 40 -16.83 13.82 0.99
CA SER A 40 -17.57 12.66 1.50
C SER A 40 -16.84 11.93 2.64
N GLY A 41 -15.53 12.15 2.80
CA GLY A 41 -14.68 11.43 3.75
C GLY A 41 -14.53 9.93 3.43
N ARG A 42 -14.98 9.50 2.25
CA ARG A 42 -14.94 8.11 1.78
C ARG A 42 -14.21 8.00 0.45
N ARG A 43 -13.70 6.80 0.16
CA ARG A 43 -13.19 6.46 -1.16
C ARG A 43 -14.33 6.56 -2.18
N LEU A 44 -14.10 7.31 -3.26
CA LEU A 44 -15.06 7.47 -4.34
C LEU A 44 -15.05 6.24 -5.26
N SER A 45 -16.21 5.85 -5.77
CA SER A 45 -16.33 4.95 -6.91
C SER A 45 -16.03 5.70 -8.21
N GLU A 46 -15.82 4.98 -9.32
CA GLU A 46 -15.58 5.57 -10.64
C GLU A 46 -16.72 6.53 -11.03
N ASP A 47 -17.99 6.11 -10.87
CA ASP A 47 -19.16 6.95 -11.16
C ASP A 47 -19.18 8.23 -10.31
N GLN A 48 -18.77 8.12 -9.05
CA GLN A 48 -18.70 9.28 -8.15
C GLN A 48 -17.58 10.24 -8.55
N ILE A 49 -16.43 9.72 -8.99
CA ILE A 49 -15.32 10.54 -9.53
C ILE A 49 -15.80 11.30 -10.77
N ILE A 50 -16.46 10.61 -11.69
CA ILE A 50 -17.01 11.20 -12.91
C ILE A 50 -18.07 12.25 -12.57
N GLY A 51 -19.00 11.93 -11.68
CA GLY A 51 -20.08 12.84 -11.28
C GLY A 51 -19.62 14.09 -10.52
N GLN A 52 -18.49 14.00 -9.78
CA GLN A 52 -17.90 15.13 -9.05
C GLN A 52 -16.80 15.87 -9.83
N ARG A 53 -16.53 15.44 -11.05
CA ARG A 53 -15.51 16.07 -11.90
C ARG A 53 -15.75 17.58 -12.04
N PRO A 54 -14.78 18.42 -11.63
CA PRO A 54 -14.88 19.86 -11.89
C PRO A 54 -14.63 20.17 -13.37
N PRO A 55 -15.20 21.25 -13.91
CA PRO A 55 -14.88 21.70 -15.26
C PRO A 55 -13.39 22.06 -15.38
N ASN A 56 -12.82 21.90 -16.59
CA ASN A 56 -11.41 22.20 -16.90
C ASN A 56 -10.44 21.58 -15.88
N CYS A 57 -10.65 20.30 -15.52
CA CYS A 57 -9.82 19.60 -14.56
C CYS A 57 -8.46 19.26 -15.17
N VAL A 58 -7.40 19.91 -14.68
CA VAL A 58 -6.03 19.76 -15.18
C VAL A 58 -5.17 18.87 -14.28
N ALA A 59 -5.58 18.63 -13.04
CA ALA A 59 -4.86 17.78 -12.11
C ALA A 59 -5.80 16.99 -11.19
N ILE A 60 -5.41 15.75 -10.86
CA ILE A 60 -6.07 14.93 -9.84
C ILE A 60 -5.04 14.59 -8.77
N ILE A 61 -5.39 14.79 -7.48
CA ILE A 61 -4.66 14.21 -6.34
C ILE A 61 -5.50 13.05 -5.82
N ALA A 62 -5.01 11.84 -6.03
CA ALA A 62 -5.74 10.61 -5.77
C ALA A 62 -5.16 9.79 -4.62
N GLY A 63 -6.02 9.12 -3.87
CA GLY A 63 -5.69 8.09 -2.91
C GLY A 63 -5.70 6.70 -3.56
N LEU A 64 -6.59 5.82 -3.09
CA LEU A 64 -6.75 4.43 -3.58
C LEU A 64 -7.92 4.29 -4.57
N GLU A 65 -8.52 5.39 -5.02
CA GLU A 65 -9.62 5.40 -5.97
C GLU A 65 -9.16 4.81 -7.31
N GLN A 66 -10.06 4.08 -7.99
CA GLN A 66 -9.79 3.56 -9.32
C GLN A 66 -9.88 4.67 -10.36
N LEU A 67 -8.78 4.90 -11.06
CA LEU A 67 -8.67 5.81 -12.21
C LEU A 67 -8.45 4.97 -13.47
N SER A 68 -9.48 4.21 -13.85
CA SER A 68 -9.47 3.39 -15.05
C SER A 68 -9.44 4.25 -16.32
N ARG A 69 -9.20 3.61 -17.48
CA ARG A 69 -9.33 4.25 -18.80
C ARG A 69 -10.66 5.00 -18.94
N HIS A 70 -11.76 4.35 -18.54
CA HIS A 70 -13.08 4.96 -18.58
C HIS A 70 -13.16 6.27 -17.79
N VAL A 71 -12.62 6.30 -16.59
CA VAL A 71 -12.55 7.53 -15.79
C VAL A 71 -11.68 8.58 -16.47
N LEU A 72 -10.47 8.21 -16.91
CA LEU A 72 -9.53 9.16 -17.52
C LEU A 72 -10.07 9.80 -18.80
N GLU A 73 -10.86 9.08 -19.59
CA GLU A 73 -11.53 9.60 -20.80
C GLU A 73 -12.51 10.74 -20.49
N GLN A 74 -13.04 10.79 -19.27
CA GLN A 74 -13.93 11.87 -18.83
C GLN A 74 -13.20 13.15 -18.43
N PHE A 75 -11.87 13.15 -18.39
CA PHE A 75 -11.04 14.31 -18.03
C PHE A 75 -10.18 14.77 -19.21
N PRO A 76 -10.76 15.47 -20.22
CA PRO A 76 -10.06 15.81 -21.47
C PRO A 76 -8.87 16.75 -21.28
N ASP A 77 -8.91 17.61 -20.26
CA ASP A 77 -7.88 18.63 -19.99
C ASP A 77 -6.79 18.17 -19.03
N LEU A 78 -6.89 16.93 -18.52
CA LEU A 78 -6.00 16.40 -17.50
C LEU A 78 -4.53 16.39 -17.96
N LYS A 79 -3.62 16.86 -17.11
CA LYS A 79 -2.17 16.92 -17.34
C LYS A 79 -1.39 16.05 -16.35
N VAL A 80 -1.89 15.93 -15.12
CA VAL A 80 -1.17 15.21 -14.06
C VAL A 80 -2.13 14.51 -13.11
N ILE A 81 -1.72 13.32 -12.69
CA ILE A 81 -2.29 12.57 -11.56
C ILE A 81 -1.19 12.43 -10.52
N ALA A 82 -1.36 13.02 -9.34
CA ALA A 82 -0.50 12.77 -8.19
C ALA A 82 -1.15 11.74 -7.27
N ARG A 83 -0.51 10.60 -7.11
CA ARG A 83 -1.02 9.50 -6.28
C ARG A 83 -0.39 9.55 -4.89
N LEU A 84 -1.20 9.59 -3.83
CA LEU A 84 -0.77 9.51 -2.44
C LEU A 84 -0.35 8.08 -2.10
N GLY A 85 0.93 7.76 -2.28
CA GLY A 85 1.52 6.46 -2.01
C GLY A 85 2.40 5.94 -3.14
N THR A 86 2.91 4.71 -2.98
CA THR A 86 3.87 4.06 -3.88
C THR A 86 3.22 3.29 -5.02
N GLY A 87 2.12 2.59 -4.76
CA GLY A 87 1.50 1.71 -5.76
C GLY A 87 0.71 2.50 -6.80
N MET A 88 0.78 2.06 -8.05
CA MET A 88 0.09 2.67 -9.20
C MET A 88 -1.04 1.78 -9.75
N ASP A 89 -1.34 0.70 -9.08
CA ASP A 89 -2.31 -0.33 -9.50
C ASP A 89 -3.76 0.19 -9.56
N SER A 90 -4.06 1.31 -8.90
CA SER A 90 -5.35 1.99 -9.00
C SER A 90 -5.45 2.97 -10.18
N VAL A 91 -4.39 3.17 -10.97
CA VAL A 91 -4.37 4.07 -12.12
C VAL A 91 -4.04 3.30 -13.38
N ASP A 92 -4.84 3.44 -14.44
CA ASP A 92 -4.47 2.95 -15.78
C ASP A 92 -3.35 3.83 -16.35
N VAL A 93 -2.11 3.45 -16.00
CA VAL A 93 -0.90 4.18 -16.42
C VAL A 93 -0.72 4.16 -17.94
N ALA A 94 -1.18 3.10 -18.62
CA ALA A 94 -1.11 3.01 -20.07
C ALA A 94 -2.04 4.03 -20.72
N ALA A 95 -3.30 4.09 -20.28
CA ALA A 95 -4.26 5.08 -20.75
C ALA A 95 -3.82 6.52 -20.44
N ALA A 96 -3.24 6.76 -19.26
CA ALA A 96 -2.68 8.07 -18.91
C ALA A 96 -1.54 8.48 -19.87
N ARG A 97 -0.62 7.55 -20.17
CA ARG A 97 0.50 7.78 -21.11
C ARG A 97 0.01 8.10 -22.52
N GLU A 98 -0.97 7.35 -23.05
CA GLU A 98 -1.58 7.59 -24.37
C GLU A 98 -2.14 9.02 -24.49
N ARG A 99 -2.59 9.59 -23.37
CA ARG A 99 -3.17 10.93 -23.26
C ARG A 99 -2.17 12.00 -22.85
N SER A 100 -0.87 11.65 -22.73
CA SER A 100 0.20 12.55 -22.25
C SER A 100 -0.08 13.11 -20.84
N VAL A 101 -0.73 12.30 -19.97
CA VAL A 101 -0.98 12.63 -18.57
C VAL A 101 0.15 12.06 -17.72
N ALA A 102 0.83 12.91 -16.97
CA ALA A 102 1.87 12.49 -16.04
C ALA A 102 1.24 11.78 -14.83
N VAL A 103 1.79 10.62 -14.43
CA VAL A 103 1.39 9.91 -13.21
C VAL A 103 2.57 9.87 -12.25
N ILE A 104 2.40 10.49 -11.07
CA ILE A 104 3.47 10.70 -10.10
C ILE A 104 3.03 10.15 -8.74
N GLY A 105 3.84 9.30 -8.14
CA GLY A 105 3.63 8.78 -6.78
C GLY A 105 4.49 9.48 -5.74
N THR A 106 4.35 9.03 -4.48
CA THR A 106 5.12 9.51 -3.32
C THR A 106 5.85 8.37 -2.63
N PRO A 107 6.77 7.66 -3.34
CA PRO A 107 7.33 6.39 -2.87
C PRO A 107 8.25 6.53 -1.65
N ASP A 108 8.92 7.65 -1.47
CA ASP A 108 9.90 7.82 -0.39
C ASP A 108 9.20 7.99 0.97
N ALA A 109 8.10 8.72 1.00
CA ALA A 109 7.32 9.00 2.20
C ALA A 109 6.78 7.74 2.91
N THR A 110 6.51 6.65 2.19
CA THR A 110 5.85 5.45 2.76
C THR A 110 6.81 4.42 3.33
N THR A 111 8.11 4.57 3.10
CA THR A 111 9.10 3.51 3.34
C THR A 111 9.17 3.11 4.81
N ASP A 112 9.42 4.06 5.71
CA ASP A 112 9.54 3.80 7.15
C ASP A 112 8.22 3.34 7.76
N ALA A 113 7.10 3.99 7.42
CA ALA A 113 5.80 3.66 7.99
C ALA A 113 5.38 2.21 7.68
N VAL A 114 5.54 1.76 6.42
CA VAL A 114 5.21 0.37 6.05
C VAL A 114 6.17 -0.61 6.70
N ALA A 115 7.45 -0.29 6.79
CA ALA A 115 8.43 -1.15 7.43
C ALA A 115 8.17 -1.30 8.94
N GLU A 116 7.83 -0.22 9.63
CA GLU A 116 7.47 -0.24 11.05
C GLU A 116 6.16 -1.00 11.30
N LEU A 117 5.13 -0.79 10.47
CA LEU A 117 3.91 -1.60 10.57
C LEU A 117 4.21 -3.08 10.37
N THR A 118 5.02 -3.44 9.36
CA THR A 118 5.42 -4.83 9.10
C THR A 118 6.07 -5.44 10.33
N LEU A 119 7.01 -4.73 10.97
CA LEU A 119 7.66 -5.16 12.20
C LEU A 119 6.65 -5.29 13.35
N GLY A 120 5.77 -4.32 13.52
CA GLY A 120 4.73 -4.34 14.55
C GLY A 120 3.79 -5.54 14.40
N MET A 121 3.35 -5.83 13.17
CA MET A 121 2.52 -7.00 12.85
C MET A 121 3.28 -8.31 13.06
N MET A 122 4.56 -8.37 12.69
CA MET A 122 5.44 -9.52 12.95
C MET A 122 5.52 -9.84 14.45
N ILE A 123 5.83 -8.84 15.27
CA ILE A 123 5.91 -9.00 16.73
C ILE A 123 4.54 -9.36 17.30
N SER A 124 3.47 -8.71 16.84
CA SER A 124 2.10 -8.99 17.29
C SER A 124 1.69 -10.44 17.03
N ALA A 125 1.97 -10.95 15.83
CA ALA A 125 1.69 -12.35 15.48
C ALA A 125 2.53 -13.32 16.31
N LEU A 126 3.84 -13.14 16.36
CA LEU A 126 4.76 -14.02 17.11
C LEU A 126 4.47 -14.06 18.61
N ARG A 127 3.97 -12.99 19.19
CA ARG A 127 3.70 -12.87 20.63
C ARG A 127 2.23 -13.05 20.98
N GLY A 128 1.33 -13.19 19.99
CA GLY A 128 -0.12 -13.31 20.21
C GLY A 128 -0.74 -12.08 20.89
N ILE A 129 -0.20 -10.86 20.61
CA ILE A 129 -0.57 -9.62 21.32
C ILE A 129 -2.06 -9.33 21.16
N THR A 130 -2.58 -9.40 19.94
CA THR A 130 -4.01 -9.13 19.67
C THR A 130 -4.94 -10.12 20.38
N ASN A 131 -4.58 -11.39 20.39
CA ASN A 131 -5.35 -12.43 21.08
C ASN A 131 -5.33 -12.23 22.61
N ALA A 132 -4.19 -11.86 23.16
CA ALA A 132 -4.05 -11.60 24.60
C ALA A 132 -4.87 -10.35 25.02
N ASP A 133 -4.83 -9.26 24.22
CA ASP A 133 -5.64 -8.06 24.46
C ASP A 133 -7.14 -8.38 24.43
N GLN A 134 -7.60 -9.10 23.38
CA GLN A 134 -9.00 -9.52 23.27
C GLN A 134 -9.42 -10.41 24.42
N GLY A 135 -8.55 -11.35 24.84
CA GLY A 135 -8.78 -12.22 25.98
C GLY A 135 -9.03 -11.43 27.26
N ILE A 136 -8.14 -10.50 27.61
CA ILE A 136 -8.29 -9.66 28.82
C ILE A 136 -9.56 -8.82 28.76
N ARG A 137 -9.88 -8.21 27.63
CA ARG A 137 -11.11 -7.42 27.44
C ARG A 137 -12.38 -8.25 27.57
N SER A 138 -12.33 -9.54 27.24
CA SER A 138 -13.44 -10.49 27.42
C SER A 138 -13.45 -11.19 28.80
N GLY A 139 -12.57 -10.80 29.74
CA GLY A 139 -12.47 -11.34 31.07
C GLY A 139 -11.65 -12.63 31.20
N ALA A 140 -10.94 -13.04 30.15
CA ALA A 140 -10.06 -14.20 30.20
C ALA A 140 -8.63 -13.78 30.61
N TRP A 141 -7.97 -14.60 31.42
CA TRP A 141 -6.57 -14.46 31.81
C TRP A 141 -5.78 -15.67 31.31
N THR A 142 -5.40 -15.65 30.03
CA THR A 142 -4.72 -16.79 29.39
C THR A 142 -3.37 -16.30 28.82
N PRO A 143 -2.25 -16.59 29.52
CA PRO A 143 -0.92 -16.29 28.99
C PRO A 143 -0.64 -17.05 27.69
N VAL A 144 -0.11 -16.36 26.69
CA VAL A 144 0.28 -16.96 25.40
C VAL A 144 1.80 -17.12 25.39
N GLN A 145 2.28 -18.35 25.17
CA GLN A 145 3.69 -18.59 24.92
C GLN A 145 4.01 -18.27 23.46
N GLY A 146 4.73 -17.14 23.22
CA GLY A 146 5.11 -16.69 21.90
C GLY A 146 6.56 -16.98 21.53
N GLY A 147 6.96 -16.53 20.33
CA GLY A 147 8.31 -16.64 19.80
C GLY A 147 9.05 -15.29 19.77
N LEU A 148 10.37 -15.36 19.49
CA LEU A 148 11.23 -14.19 19.24
C LEU A 148 11.47 -14.03 17.74
N VAL A 149 11.79 -12.80 17.31
CA VAL A 149 12.34 -12.50 15.98
C VAL A 149 13.81 -12.94 15.91
N LYS A 150 14.55 -12.75 17.02
CA LYS A 150 15.96 -13.11 17.13
C LYS A 150 16.20 -14.57 16.76
N GLY A 151 17.17 -14.81 15.88
CA GLY A 151 17.58 -16.14 15.44
C GLY A 151 16.69 -16.76 14.33
N ARG A 152 15.58 -16.12 13.97
CA ARG A 152 14.73 -16.57 12.85
C ARG A 152 15.28 -16.15 11.51
N VAL A 153 14.92 -16.90 10.47
CA VAL A 153 15.15 -16.54 9.07
C VAL A 153 13.94 -15.77 8.57
N VAL A 154 14.16 -14.51 8.18
CA VAL A 154 13.15 -13.65 7.58
C VAL A 154 13.37 -13.59 6.07
N GLY A 155 12.46 -14.20 5.31
CA GLY A 155 12.41 -14.17 3.85
C GLY A 155 11.64 -12.95 3.35
N ILE A 156 12.29 -12.10 2.57
CA ILE A 156 11.70 -10.87 2.02
C ILE A 156 11.46 -11.06 0.52
N ILE A 157 10.20 -10.97 0.09
CA ILE A 157 9.81 -11.04 -1.32
C ILE A 157 9.64 -9.60 -1.83
N GLY A 158 10.56 -9.17 -2.73
CA GLY A 158 10.70 -7.79 -3.16
C GLY A 158 11.69 -7.01 -2.28
N PHE A 159 12.87 -6.69 -2.82
CA PHE A 159 13.97 -6.05 -2.10
C PHE A 159 14.22 -4.60 -2.57
N GLY A 160 13.10 -3.89 -2.77
CA GLY A 160 13.07 -2.45 -3.02
C GLY A 160 13.28 -1.61 -1.75
N ARG A 161 12.84 -0.35 -1.73
CA ARG A 161 13.00 0.57 -0.58
C ARG A 161 12.44 -0.04 0.72
N ILE A 162 11.17 -0.47 0.71
CA ILE A 162 10.50 -1.03 1.89
C ILE A 162 11.14 -2.33 2.34
N GLY A 163 11.39 -3.28 1.41
CA GLY A 163 12.01 -4.56 1.75
C GLY A 163 13.39 -4.40 2.38
N ARG A 164 14.22 -3.48 1.89
CA ARG A 164 15.53 -3.15 2.48
C ARG A 164 15.38 -2.57 3.88
N ARG A 165 14.41 -1.67 4.07
CA ARG A 165 14.16 -1.06 5.37
C ARG A 165 13.67 -2.09 6.40
N VAL A 166 12.80 -3.01 5.99
CA VAL A 166 12.39 -4.14 6.84
C VAL A 166 13.60 -5.01 7.19
N ALA A 167 14.48 -5.30 6.23
CA ALA A 167 15.71 -6.06 6.49
C ALA A 167 16.55 -5.42 7.59
N GLU A 168 16.83 -4.11 7.50
CA GLU A 168 17.57 -3.37 8.52
C GLU A 168 16.94 -3.51 9.92
N LEU A 169 15.61 -3.35 10.02
CA LEU A 169 14.90 -3.41 11.29
C LEU A 169 14.95 -4.82 11.91
N VAL A 170 14.74 -5.88 11.13
CA VAL A 170 14.74 -7.25 11.68
C VAL A 170 16.16 -7.76 11.96
N GLU A 171 17.16 -7.35 11.17
CA GLU A 171 18.58 -7.64 11.44
C GLU A 171 19.04 -6.98 12.76
N ALA A 172 18.57 -5.76 13.06
CA ALA A 172 18.83 -5.10 14.34
C ALA A 172 18.23 -5.87 15.53
N LEU A 173 17.16 -6.67 15.31
CA LEU A 173 16.59 -7.56 16.32
C LEU A 173 17.29 -8.94 16.36
N GLY A 174 18.31 -9.15 15.54
CA GLY A 174 19.09 -10.39 15.50
C GLY A 174 18.48 -11.51 14.64
N ALA A 175 17.62 -11.19 13.69
CA ALA A 175 17.18 -12.12 12.66
C ALA A 175 18.25 -12.30 11.57
N ARG A 176 18.17 -13.39 10.83
CA ARG A 176 18.89 -13.60 9.58
C ARG A 176 17.97 -13.27 8.41
N VAL A 177 18.38 -12.37 7.53
CA VAL A 177 17.61 -11.99 6.35
C VAL A 177 18.06 -12.78 5.12
N VAL A 178 17.08 -13.23 4.34
CA VAL A 178 17.23 -13.68 2.95
C VAL A 178 16.16 -12.98 2.11
N PHE A 179 16.40 -12.79 0.80
CA PHE A 179 15.41 -12.15 -0.05
C PHE A 179 15.34 -12.76 -1.45
N TYR A 180 14.19 -12.59 -2.08
CA TYR A 180 13.96 -12.91 -3.48
C TYR A 180 13.44 -11.66 -4.20
N ASP A 181 14.16 -11.25 -5.24
CA ASP A 181 13.76 -10.18 -6.15
C ASP A 181 14.27 -10.53 -7.54
N PRO A 182 13.40 -10.85 -8.51
CA PRO A 182 13.82 -11.28 -9.84
C PRO A 182 14.39 -10.14 -10.68
N VAL A 183 14.03 -8.89 -10.39
CA VAL A 183 14.40 -7.70 -11.16
C VAL A 183 15.72 -7.08 -10.66
N LEU A 184 16.03 -7.26 -9.38
CA LEU A 184 17.21 -6.66 -8.78
C LEU A 184 18.48 -7.39 -9.20
N ALA A 185 19.32 -6.72 -10.00
CA ALA A 185 20.68 -7.19 -10.28
C ALA A 185 21.59 -6.90 -9.07
N THR A 186 22.09 -7.94 -8.40
CA THR A 186 22.94 -7.80 -7.21
C THR A 186 23.76 -9.07 -6.95
N ASP A 187 24.95 -8.89 -6.38
CA ASP A 187 25.81 -9.96 -5.86
C ASP A 187 25.61 -10.17 -4.35
N ASP A 188 24.57 -9.61 -3.75
CA ASP A 188 24.27 -9.78 -2.33
C ASP A 188 24.01 -11.27 -2.01
N LEU A 189 24.84 -11.83 -1.13
CA LEU A 189 24.79 -13.25 -0.75
C LEU A 189 23.50 -13.66 -0.02
N ARG A 190 22.70 -12.69 0.46
CA ARG A 190 21.38 -12.95 1.06
C ARG A 190 20.33 -13.27 0.00
N ARG A 191 20.62 -13.06 -1.29
CA ARG A 191 19.68 -13.28 -2.39
C ARG A 191 19.46 -14.77 -2.64
N CYS A 192 18.23 -15.22 -2.53
CA CYS A 192 17.77 -16.51 -3.05
C CYS A 192 17.57 -16.43 -4.57
N ARG A 193 17.97 -17.48 -5.29
CA ARG A 193 17.84 -17.54 -6.75
C ARG A 193 16.41 -17.79 -7.19
N THR A 194 15.63 -18.48 -6.37
CA THR A 194 14.24 -18.81 -6.64
C THR A 194 13.36 -18.48 -5.43
N LEU A 195 12.05 -18.28 -5.69
CA LEU A 195 11.05 -18.12 -4.63
C LEU A 195 11.00 -19.38 -3.75
N ASP A 196 11.10 -20.55 -4.37
CA ASP A 196 11.07 -21.84 -3.67
C ASP A 196 12.19 -21.99 -2.66
N GLU A 197 13.40 -21.57 -3.03
CA GLU A 197 14.55 -21.56 -2.12
C GLU A 197 14.28 -20.67 -0.90
N LEU A 198 13.75 -19.46 -1.11
CA LEU A 198 13.39 -18.56 -0.02
C LEU A 198 12.35 -19.18 0.90
N LEU A 199 11.26 -19.72 0.34
CA LEU A 199 10.16 -20.30 1.14
C LEU A 199 10.61 -21.48 1.97
N GLY A 200 11.47 -22.37 1.42
CA GLY A 200 11.94 -23.56 2.10
C GLY A 200 12.83 -23.32 3.32
N ILE A 201 13.43 -22.13 3.44
CA ILE A 201 14.36 -21.81 4.54
C ILE A 201 13.85 -20.74 5.50
N SER A 202 12.70 -20.13 5.22
CA SER A 202 12.18 -18.98 5.98
C SER A 202 11.23 -19.39 7.11
N ASP A 203 11.47 -18.85 8.30
CA ASP A 203 10.55 -18.92 9.45
C ASP A 203 9.42 -17.87 9.32
N ILE A 204 9.75 -16.75 8.69
CA ILE A 204 8.85 -15.61 8.47
C ILE A 204 9.01 -15.17 7.03
N VAL A 205 7.91 -15.01 6.31
CA VAL A 205 7.91 -14.47 4.94
C VAL A 205 7.13 -13.18 4.92
N THR A 206 7.71 -12.12 4.34
CA THR A 206 7.05 -10.82 4.18
C THR A 206 7.14 -10.33 2.75
N LEU A 207 6.00 -9.80 2.23
CA LEU A 207 5.87 -9.38 0.85
C LEU A 207 5.97 -7.86 0.73
N HIS A 208 6.87 -7.40 -0.17
CA HIS A 208 7.12 -5.99 -0.50
C HIS A 208 7.27 -5.79 -2.01
N THR A 209 6.48 -6.50 -2.78
CA THR A 209 6.46 -6.47 -4.26
C THR A 209 5.15 -5.85 -4.76
N PRO A 210 5.13 -5.20 -5.95
CA PRO A 210 3.89 -4.71 -6.55
C PRO A 210 2.99 -5.85 -7.00
N LEU A 211 1.68 -5.58 -7.13
CA LEU A 211 0.73 -6.48 -7.76
C LEU A 211 0.71 -6.22 -9.27
N ASN A 212 1.01 -7.24 -10.04
CA ASN A 212 0.91 -7.28 -11.50
C ASN A 212 0.59 -8.72 -11.94
N ASP A 213 0.58 -8.99 -13.25
CA ASP A 213 0.22 -10.32 -13.77
C ASP A 213 1.20 -11.41 -13.32
N ASP A 214 2.49 -11.10 -13.14
CA ASP A 214 3.51 -12.06 -12.70
C ASP A 214 3.45 -12.35 -11.19
N THR A 215 2.94 -11.41 -10.40
CA THR A 215 2.92 -11.51 -8.93
C THR A 215 1.54 -11.84 -8.37
N ARG A 216 0.49 -11.80 -9.18
CA ARG A 216 -0.86 -12.16 -8.77
C ARG A 216 -0.93 -13.64 -8.37
N GLY A 217 -1.32 -13.90 -7.12
CA GLY A 217 -1.39 -15.25 -6.57
C GLY A 217 -0.03 -15.95 -6.48
N MET A 218 1.08 -15.19 -6.45
CA MET A 218 2.43 -15.75 -6.41
C MET A 218 2.69 -16.66 -5.20
N LEU A 219 1.96 -16.46 -4.11
CA LEU A 219 1.89 -17.40 -3.00
C LEU A 219 0.55 -18.16 -3.07
N ASP A 220 0.49 -19.14 -3.93
CA ASP A 220 -0.62 -20.07 -4.06
C ASP A 220 -0.51 -21.26 -3.08
N LYS A 221 -1.37 -22.26 -3.22
CA LYS A 221 -1.36 -23.47 -2.37
C LYS A 221 -0.04 -24.24 -2.47
N ALA A 222 0.55 -24.33 -3.64
CA ALA A 222 1.81 -25.05 -3.85
C ALA A 222 2.99 -24.29 -3.23
N GLN A 223 2.99 -22.96 -3.33
CA GLN A 223 4.01 -22.12 -2.74
C GLN A 223 3.90 -22.10 -1.20
N LEU A 224 2.69 -21.90 -0.68
CA LEU A 224 2.46 -21.95 0.77
C LEU A 224 2.82 -23.30 1.37
N ALA A 225 2.67 -24.42 0.64
CA ALA A 225 3.04 -25.74 1.10
C ALA A 225 4.56 -25.95 1.30
N LYS A 226 5.40 -25.09 0.71
CA LYS A 226 6.87 -25.12 0.88
C LYS A 226 7.35 -24.52 2.19
N LEU A 227 6.53 -23.70 2.82
CA LEU A 227 6.80 -23.17 4.15
C LEU A 227 6.70 -24.30 5.18
N HIS A 228 7.56 -24.29 6.17
CA HIS A 228 7.47 -25.24 7.28
C HIS A 228 6.30 -24.90 8.22
N ASP A 229 5.89 -25.85 9.03
CA ASP A 229 4.84 -25.68 10.00
C ASP A 229 5.22 -24.62 11.05
N GLY A 230 4.26 -23.74 11.38
CA GLY A 230 4.46 -22.63 12.29
C GLY A 230 5.05 -21.37 11.63
N ALA A 231 5.36 -21.40 10.33
CA ALA A 231 5.84 -20.22 9.64
C ALA A 231 4.79 -19.09 9.61
N LEU A 232 5.27 -17.85 9.65
CA LEU A 232 4.47 -16.64 9.61
C LEU A 232 4.52 -15.98 8.22
N VAL A 233 3.36 -15.71 7.63
CA VAL A 233 3.22 -14.98 6.34
C VAL A 233 2.68 -13.59 6.60
N ILE A 234 3.39 -12.55 6.13
CA ILE A 234 3.05 -11.14 6.32
C ILE A 234 2.82 -10.47 4.96
N ASN A 235 1.70 -9.77 4.81
CA ASN A 235 1.41 -8.98 3.61
C ASN A 235 0.95 -7.57 3.96
N CYS A 236 1.89 -6.63 3.87
CA CYS A 236 1.64 -5.18 3.94
C CYS A 236 1.84 -4.50 2.57
N ALA A 237 1.83 -5.27 1.48
CA ALA A 237 2.04 -4.76 0.13
C ALA A 237 0.72 -4.56 -0.62
N ARG A 238 0.13 -5.66 -1.13
CA ARG A 238 -1.13 -5.63 -1.89
C ARG A 238 -1.97 -6.88 -1.66
N GLY A 239 -3.28 -6.72 -1.60
CA GLY A 239 -4.21 -7.83 -1.77
C GLY A 239 -4.00 -8.52 -3.10
N GLY A 240 -4.24 -9.85 -3.15
CA GLY A 240 -4.07 -10.63 -4.38
C GLY A 240 -2.66 -11.17 -4.66
N LEU A 241 -1.64 -10.79 -3.89
CA LEU A 241 -0.31 -11.43 -3.95
C LEU A 241 -0.35 -12.87 -3.39
N ILE A 242 -1.22 -13.10 -2.43
CA ILE A 242 -1.45 -14.41 -1.82
C ILE A 242 -2.82 -14.91 -2.27
N ALA A 243 -2.91 -16.17 -2.66
CA ALA A 243 -4.19 -16.83 -2.92
C ALA A 243 -4.94 -17.02 -1.58
N GLU A 244 -5.88 -16.12 -1.27
CA GLU A 244 -6.58 -16.07 0.02
C GLU A 244 -7.19 -17.42 0.43
N PRO A 245 -7.87 -18.20 -0.45
CA PRO A 245 -8.41 -19.51 -0.06
C PRO A 245 -7.35 -20.48 0.45
N ALA A 246 -6.15 -20.47 -0.13
CA ALA A 246 -5.04 -21.32 0.28
C ALA A 246 -4.42 -20.87 1.61
N LEU A 247 -4.34 -19.55 1.85
CA LEU A 247 -3.91 -19.00 3.13
C LEU A 247 -4.91 -19.35 4.23
N VAL A 248 -6.20 -19.19 3.99
CA VAL A 248 -7.29 -19.55 4.92
C VAL A 248 -7.21 -21.03 5.31
N GLU A 249 -7.03 -21.94 4.36
CA GLU A 249 -6.87 -23.38 4.60
C GLU A 249 -5.65 -23.65 5.51
N SER A 250 -4.51 -23.03 5.21
CA SER A 250 -3.26 -23.20 5.94
C SER A 250 -3.32 -22.64 7.36
N VAL A 251 -3.99 -21.52 7.57
CA VAL A 251 -4.18 -20.92 8.91
C VAL A 251 -5.22 -21.72 9.71
N LYS A 252 -6.34 -22.10 9.09
CA LYS A 252 -7.40 -22.88 9.74
C LYS A 252 -6.92 -24.25 10.22
N SER A 253 -5.98 -24.88 9.51
CA SER A 253 -5.34 -26.13 9.91
C SER A 253 -4.29 -25.95 11.03
N GLY A 254 -3.97 -24.71 11.40
CA GLY A 254 -2.91 -24.39 12.37
C GLY A 254 -1.49 -24.52 11.81
N ARG A 255 -1.34 -24.77 10.50
CA ARG A 255 -0.03 -24.97 9.87
C ARG A 255 0.74 -23.66 9.70
N LEU A 256 0.07 -22.56 9.35
CA LEU A 256 0.68 -21.24 9.20
C LEU A 256 0.04 -20.22 10.11
N GLN A 257 0.79 -19.16 10.41
CA GLN A 257 0.31 -17.92 10.98
C GLN A 257 0.25 -16.85 9.89
N ALA A 258 -0.60 -15.84 10.05
CA ALA A 258 -0.71 -14.77 9.07
C ALA A 258 -0.85 -13.39 9.72
N ALA A 259 -0.30 -12.37 9.03
CA ALA A 259 -0.47 -10.97 9.39
C ALA A 259 -0.72 -10.16 8.10
N ILE A 260 -1.94 -9.65 7.92
CA ILE A 260 -2.43 -9.12 6.64
C ILE A 260 -2.97 -7.71 6.83
N ASP A 261 -2.41 -6.77 6.09
CA ASP A 261 -2.83 -5.36 6.05
C ASP A 261 -3.64 -5.02 4.79
N CYS A 262 -3.44 -5.75 3.68
CA CYS A 262 -4.03 -5.44 2.38
C CYS A 262 -4.84 -6.61 1.82
N PHE A 263 -6.02 -6.32 1.28
CA PHE A 263 -6.98 -7.31 0.80
C PHE A 263 -7.38 -7.03 -0.65
N VAL A 264 -7.94 -8.04 -1.33
CA VAL A 264 -8.49 -7.87 -2.70
C VAL A 264 -9.72 -6.98 -2.64
N ASP A 265 -10.63 -7.29 -1.70
CA ASP A 265 -11.84 -6.50 -1.47
C ASP A 265 -11.69 -5.70 -0.17
N GLU A 266 -11.79 -4.39 -0.26
CA GLU A 266 -11.70 -3.45 0.85
C GLU A 266 -12.91 -2.50 0.86
N PRO A 267 -13.65 -2.39 1.99
CA PRO A 267 -13.39 -2.94 3.34
C PRO A 267 -13.51 -4.46 3.41
N TYR A 268 -12.59 -5.10 4.15
CA TYR A 268 -12.52 -6.54 4.25
C TYR A 268 -13.57 -7.14 5.20
N ALA A 269 -14.33 -8.12 4.71
CA ALA A 269 -15.31 -8.91 5.46
C ALA A 269 -15.18 -10.42 5.23
N GLY A 270 -14.01 -10.85 4.75
CA GLY A 270 -13.74 -12.22 4.33
C GLY A 270 -13.43 -13.21 5.46
N PRO A 271 -13.09 -14.46 5.10
CA PRO A 271 -12.95 -15.57 6.05
C PRO A 271 -11.81 -15.41 7.05
N LEU A 272 -10.71 -14.69 6.72
CA LEU A 272 -9.61 -14.47 7.66
C LEU A 272 -10.05 -13.75 8.93
N ALA A 273 -11.07 -12.87 8.84
CA ALA A 273 -11.60 -12.13 9.99
C ALA A 273 -12.24 -13.03 11.05
N LYS A 274 -12.52 -14.31 10.71
CA LYS A 274 -13.14 -15.29 11.61
C LYS A 274 -12.14 -16.28 12.20
N LEU A 275 -10.86 -16.17 11.82
CA LEU A 275 -9.82 -17.09 12.27
C LEU A 275 -9.04 -16.53 13.45
N THR A 276 -8.69 -17.39 14.38
CA THR A 276 -7.67 -17.11 15.40
C THR A 276 -6.27 -17.29 14.82
N GLY A 277 -5.27 -16.61 15.39
CA GLY A 277 -3.87 -16.71 14.89
C GLY A 277 -3.58 -15.84 13.68
N VAL A 278 -4.49 -14.92 13.34
CA VAL A 278 -4.29 -13.91 12.29
C VAL A 278 -4.27 -12.51 12.90
N VAL A 279 -3.29 -11.70 12.49
CA VAL A 279 -3.27 -10.26 12.77
C VAL A 279 -3.79 -9.54 11.54
N LEU A 280 -4.85 -8.75 11.70
CA LEU A 280 -5.47 -8.01 10.59
C LEU A 280 -5.44 -6.53 10.88
N THR A 281 -5.10 -5.73 9.86
CA THR A 281 -5.16 -4.27 9.89
C THR A 281 -5.86 -3.74 8.64
N ALA A 282 -6.35 -2.51 8.67
CA ALA A 282 -7.25 -1.98 7.66
C ALA A 282 -6.50 -1.14 6.60
N HIS A 283 -5.55 -1.74 5.90
CA HIS A 283 -4.69 -1.12 4.87
C HIS A 283 -4.10 0.21 5.37
N MET A 284 -3.42 0.13 6.50
CA MET A 284 -2.91 1.30 7.21
C MET A 284 -1.39 1.46 7.15
N GLY A 285 -0.71 0.73 6.24
CA GLY A 285 0.74 0.75 6.12
C GLY A 285 1.37 2.13 6.04
N SER A 286 0.73 3.09 5.37
CA SER A 286 1.20 4.48 5.24
C SER A 286 0.41 5.48 6.09
N LEU A 287 -0.45 5.04 7.01
CA LEU A 287 -1.33 5.91 7.79
C LEU A 287 -0.67 6.37 9.10
N THR A 288 0.51 6.99 9.04
CA THR A 288 1.06 7.79 10.14
C THR A 288 0.84 9.28 9.85
N ALA A 289 0.84 10.11 10.89
CA ALA A 289 0.66 11.56 10.73
C ALA A 289 1.78 12.16 9.88
N GLU A 290 3.02 11.75 10.13
CA GLU A 290 4.23 12.20 9.44
C GLU A 290 4.20 11.81 7.96
N THR A 291 3.92 10.54 7.69
CA THR A 291 3.86 10.01 6.31
C THR A 291 2.73 10.65 5.52
N ARG A 292 1.56 10.84 6.13
CA ARG A 292 0.45 11.52 5.48
C ARG A 292 0.81 12.95 5.09
N HIS A 293 1.40 13.72 6.01
CA HIS A 293 1.84 15.09 5.72
C HIS A 293 2.86 15.12 4.58
N GLU A 294 3.86 14.24 4.61
CA GLU A 294 4.90 14.16 3.58
C GLU A 294 4.34 13.76 2.21
N MET A 295 3.48 12.72 2.15
CA MET A 295 2.82 12.31 0.91
C MET A 295 1.99 13.44 0.31
N GLU A 296 1.20 14.12 1.12
CA GLU A 296 0.32 15.20 0.67
C GLU A 296 1.11 16.42 0.19
N SER A 297 2.16 16.80 0.93
CA SER A 297 3.06 17.88 0.54
C SER A 297 3.80 17.57 -0.76
N SER A 298 4.34 16.35 -0.89
CA SER A 298 5.04 15.89 -2.10
C SER A 298 4.10 15.84 -3.31
N ALA A 299 2.89 15.32 -3.14
CA ALA A 299 1.88 15.28 -4.20
C ALA A 299 1.47 16.69 -4.64
N ALA A 300 1.23 17.62 -3.71
CA ALA A 300 0.91 19.00 -4.00
C ALA A 300 2.04 19.69 -4.79
N GLN A 301 3.30 19.52 -4.35
CA GLN A 301 4.47 20.05 -5.05
C GLN A 301 4.62 19.47 -6.46
N SER A 302 4.40 18.16 -6.61
CA SER A 302 4.46 17.50 -7.93
C SER A 302 3.40 18.01 -8.89
N VAL A 303 2.16 18.23 -8.42
CA VAL A 303 1.09 18.85 -9.21
C VAL A 303 1.49 20.24 -9.66
N VAL A 304 1.98 21.08 -8.76
CA VAL A 304 2.39 22.45 -9.07
C VAL A 304 3.55 22.48 -10.07
N ALA A 305 4.55 21.62 -9.89
CA ALA A 305 5.68 21.51 -10.80
C ALA A 305 5.24 21.11 -12.22
N GLU A 306 4.32 20.15 -12.33
CA GLU A 306 3.84 19.67 -13.62
C GLU A 306 2.94 20.71 -14.31
N LEU A 307 2.05 21.36 -13.58
CA LEU A 307 1.19 22.42 -14.14
C LEU A 307 2.00 23.63 -14.64
N ARG A 308 3.14 23.95 -14.02
CA ARG A 308 4.08 24.97 -14.54
C ARG A 308 4.69 24.58 -15.88
N LYS A 309 5.08 23.31 -16.07
CA LYS A 309 5.60 22.83 -17.37
C LYS A 309 4.58 22.97 -18.49
N HIS A 310 3.30 22.86 -18.14
CA HIS A 310 2.19 23.02 -19.09
C HIS A 310 1.70 24.48 -19.23
N GLY A 311 2.30 25.46 -18.58
CA GLY A 311 1.92 26.86 -18.64
C GLY A 311 0.54 27.17 -18.02
N VAL A 312 0.08 26.33 -17.10
CA VAL A 312 -1.17 26.51 -16.35
C VAL A 312 -0.97 27.42 -15.13
N LEU A 313 0.24 27.38 -14.54
CA LEU A 313 0.67 28.16 -13.38
C LEU A 313 1.86 29.03 -13.69
#